data_bd617c1072eadebc771866fef16b1199
#
_entry.id   bd617c1072eadebc771866fef16b1199
#
_cell.length_a   1.000
_cell.length_b   1.000
_cell.length_c   1.000
_cell.angle_alpha   90.00
_cell.angle_beta   90.00
_cell.angle_gamma   90.00
#
_symmetry.space_group_name_H-M   'P 1'
#
loop_
_entity.id
_entity.type
_entity.pdbx_description
1 polymer ?
#
loop_
_entity_poly.entity_id
_entity_poly.type
_entity_poly.pdbx_seq_one_letter_code
_entity_poly.pdbx_strand_id
1 'polypeptide(L)'
;MNHLKLGAAELDRMPAIPDAQMTAEQKKVMDEIAAGPRGRIGGPFIPLMRSPELMNRLQKVGEYLRFQNTVGLRNSEFAVLIVARQWSQPIEWAIHRPIAEKEGVLPATCDAIAEGRRPDNMTDDETLIYNVLEELRNNRSLSDTTYGQLHKRFGEQGVIDLVAHY
;
A
#
# COMPACT_ATOMS: atom_id res chain seq x y z
N MET A 1 12.59 -19.03 -14.30
CA MET A 1 11.38 -18.23 -14.04
C MET A 1 11.14 -17.33 -15.23
N ASN A 2 10.08 -17.56 -15.99
CA ASN A 2 9.75 -16.75 -17.14
C ASN A 2 9.34 -15.37 -16.66
N HIS A 3 10.20 -14.38 -16.86
CA HIS A 3 9.79 -12.98 -16.81
C HIS A 3 8.80 -12.77 -17.98
N LEU A 4 7.51 -12.63 -17.65
CA LEU A 4 6.53 -12.10 -18.58
C LEU A 4 7.03 -10.71 -19.01
N LYS A 5 7.65 -10.63 -20.18
CA LYS A 5 7.90 -9.38 -20.87
C LYS A 5 6.55 -8.89 -21.38
N LEU A 6 5.85 -8.17 -20.52
CA LEU A 6 4.66 -7.42 -20.92
C LEU A 6 5.14 -6.26 -21.80
N GLY A 7 4.93 -6.39 -23.10
CA GLY A 7 5.10 -5.28 -24.04
C GLY A 7 4.17 -4.14 -23.62
N ALA A 8 4.71 -3.00 -23.27
CA ALA A 8 4.01 -1.93 -22.54
C ALA A 8 2.81 -1.32 -23.30
N ALA A 9 2.67 -1.55 -24.59
CA ALA A 9 1.61 -0.92 -25.41
C ALA A 9 0.35 -1.80 -25.64
N GLU A 10 0.47 -3.12 -25.54
CA GLU A 10 -0.63 -4.03 -25.91
C GLU A 10 -1.52 -4.47 -24.74
N LEU A 11 -1.19 -4.12 -23.49
CA LEU A 11 -1.79 -4.66 -22.28
C LEU A 11 -2.44 -3.65 -21.34
N ASP A 12 -2.51 -2.38 -21.71
CA ASP A 12 -3.28 -1.42 -20.93
C ASP A 12 -4.78 -1.62 -21.20
N ARG A 13 -5.38 -2.54 -20.43
CA ARG A 13 -6.81 -2.86 -20.55
C ARG A 13 -7.70 -1.72 -20.11
N MET A 14 -7.17 -0.77 -19.32
CA MET A 14 -7.92 0.35 -18.76
C MET A 14 -7.08 1.64 -18.79
N PRO A 15 -6.78 2.16 -20.00
CA PRO A 15 -5.97 3.37 -20.15
C PRO A 15 -6.65 4.58 -19.51
N ALA A 16 -5.90 5.66 -19.30
CA ALA A 16 -6.46 6.91 -18.81
C ALA A 16 -7.62 7.38 -19.70
N ILE A 17 -8.70 7.85 -19.06
CA ILE A 17 -9.85 8.44 -19.76
C ILE A 17 -9.45 9.86 -20.17
N PRO A 18 -9.51 10.24 -21.45
CA PRO A 18 -9.27 11.62 -21.87
C PRO A 18 -10.23 12.59 -21.18
N ASP A 19 -9.77 13.77 -20.79
CA ASP A 19 -10.56 14.77 -20.06
C ASP A 19 -11.89 15.13 -20.76
N ALA A 20 -11.87 15.16 -22.11
CA ALA A 20 -13.07 15.42 -22.92
C ALA A 20 -14.12 14.30 -22.85
N GLN A 21 -13.73 13.09 -22.43
CA GLN A 21 -14.61 11.93 -22.32
C GLN A 21 -15.04 11.64 -20.88
N MET A 22 -14.49 12.37 -19.90
CA MET A 22 -14.85 12.20 -18.51
C MET A 22 -16.26 12.72 -18.21
N THR A 23 -17.00 11.94 -17.44
CA THR A 23 -18.29 12.39 -16.88
C THR A 23 -18.09 13.45 -15.80
N ALA A 24 -19.15 14.18 -15.46
CA ALA A 24 -19.11 15.16 -14.40
C ALA A 24 -18.76 14.54 -13.04
N GLU A 25 -19.22 13.32 -12.77
CA GLU A 25 -18.93 12.58 -11.54
C GLU A 25 -17.45 12.17 -11.48
N GLN A 26 -16.89 11.68 -12.58
CA GLN A 26 -15.46 11.36 -12.66
C GLN A 26 -14.58 12.57 -12.39
N LYS A 27 -14.90 13.72 -13.00
CA LYS A 27 -14.19 14.99 -12.75
C LYS A 27 -14.27 15.43 -11.31
N LYS A 28 -15.48 15.36 -10.73
CA LYS A 28 -15.70 15.73 -9.32
C LYS A 28 -14.80 14.92 -8.39
N VAL A 29 -14.79 13.60 -8.53
CA VAL A 29 -13.95 12.73 -7.66
C VAL A 29 -12.47 12.96 -7.90
N MET A 30 -12.06 13.20 -9.14
CA MET A 30 -10.69 13.56 -9.48
C MET A 30 -10.25 14.84 -8.75
N ASP A 31 -11.09 15.88 -8.80
CA ASP A 31 -10.81 17.16 -8.16
C ASP A 31 -10.76 17.02 -6.62
N GLU A 32 -11.65 16.21 -6.02
CA GLU A 32 -11.61 15.89 -4.58
C GLU A 32 -10.29 15.24 -4.16
N ILE A 33 -9.81 14.25 -4.93
CA ILE A 33 -8.53 13.58 -4.64
C ILE A 33 -7.34 14.53 -4.82
N ALA A 34 -7.35 15.34 -5.87
CA ALA A 34 -6.29 16.29 -6.15
C ALA A 34 -6.21 17.43 -5.11
N ALA A 35 -7.35 17.84 -4.56
CA ALA A 35 -7.43 18.84 -3.48
C ALA A 35 -7.02 18.28 -2.12
N GLY A 36 -6.99 16.96 -1.94
CA GLY A 36 -6.58 16.30 -0.71
C GLY A 36 -5.06 16.18 -0.56
N PRO A 37 -4.59 15.51 0.50
CA PRO A 37 -3.16 15.40 0.82
C PRO A 37 -2.34 14.63 -0.23
N ARG A 38 -2.98 13.91 -1.16
CA ARG A 38 -2.32 13.23 -2.28
C ARG A 38 -1.81 14.20 -3.36
N GLY A 39 -2.50 15.32 -3.57
CA GLY A 39 -2.12 16.38 -4.50
C GLY A 39 -2.15 16.01 -5.98
N ARG A 40 -2.40 14.74 -6.33
CA ARG A 40 -2.41 14.23 -7.71
C ARG A 40 -3.17 12.93 -7.85
N ILE A 41 -3.55 12.61 -9.08
CA ILE A 41 -4.12 11.33 -9.48
C ILE A 41 -3.09 10.53 -10.29
N GLY A 42 -3.01 9.22 -10.04
CA GLY A 42 -2.11 8.32 -10.75
C GLY A 42 -2.24 6.89 -10.21
N GLY A 43 -1.43 5.98 -10.74
CA GLY A 43 -1.41 4.59 -10.28
C GLY A 43 -2.80 3.92 -10.34
N PRO A 44 -3.28 3.32 -9.24
CA PRO A 44 -4.51 2.55 -9.23
C PRO A 44 -5.77 3.39 -9.49
N PHE A 45 -5.72 4.72 -9.35
CA PHE A 45 -6.86 5.59 -9.62
C PHE A 45 -7.22 5.66 -11.11
N ILE A 46 -6.27 5.41 -12.02
CA ILE A 46 -6.53 5.41 -13.46
C ILE A 46 -7.61 4.39 -13.84
N PRO A 47 -7.48 3.09 -13.53
CA PRO A 47 -8.57 2.14 -13.79
C PRO A 47 -9.80 2.39 -12.92
N LEU A 48 -9.63 2.81 -11.66
CA LEU A 48 -10.73 3.07 -10.72
C LEU A 48 -11.64 4.23 -11.16
N MET A 49 -11.15 5.14 -12.02
CA MET A 49 -11.94 6.22 -12.60
C MET A 49 -13.23 5.75 -13.30
N ARG A 50 -13.29 4.48 -13.72
CA ARG A 50 -14.47 3.87 -14.33
C ARG A 50 -15.59 3.56 -13.34
N SER A 51 -15.29 3.61 -12.05
CA SER A 51 -16.24 3.46 -10.95
C SER A 51 -16.02 4.59 -9.93
N PRO A 52 -16.45 5.82 -10.23
CA PRO A 52 -16.10 7.01 -9.45
C PRO A 52 -16.56 6.93 -7.99
N GLU A 53 -17.75 6.40 -7.73
CA GLU A 53 -18.24 6.20 -6.36
C GLU A 53 -17.35 5.22 -5.57
N LEU A 54 -16.97 4.09 -6.16
CA LEU A 54 -16.05 3.14 -5.53
C LEU A 54 -14.68 3.78 -5.33
N MET A 55 -14.15 4.48 -6.33
CA MET A 55 -12.89 5.20 -6.25
C MET A 55 -12.88 6.19 -5.10
N ASN A 56 -13.95 6.97 -4.92
CA ASN A 56 -14.06 7.95 -3.85
C ASN A 56 -14.05 7.30 -2.45
N ARG A 57 -14.70 6.17 -2.29
CA ARG A 57 -14.68 5.43 -1.02
C ARG A 57 -13.31 4.83 -0.73
N LEU A 58 -12.70 4.16 -1.70
CA LEU A 58 -11.38 3.54 -1.56
C LEU A 58 -10.28 4.57 -1.33
N GLN A 59 -10.33 5.72 -2.03
CA GLN A 59 -9.33 6.76 -1.83
C GLN A 59 -9.33 7.32 -0.40
N LYS A 60 -10.51 7.43 0.24
CA LYS A 60 -10.64 7.90 1.63
C LYS A 60 -10.06 6.90 2.62
N VAL A 61 -10.27 5.60 2.39
CA VAL A 61 -9.62 4.55 3.18
C VAL A 61 -8.10 4.64 3.03
N GLY A 62 -7.61 4.67 1.79
CA GLY A 62 -6.18 4.78 1.55
C GLY A 62 -5.55 6.10 2.03
N GLU A 63 -6.31 7.20 2.05
CA GLU A 63 -5.88 8.48 2.63
C GLU A 63 -5.70 8.37 4.14
N TYR A 64 -6.69 7.78 4.83
CA TYR A 64 -6.62 7.52 6.26
C TYR A 64 -5.41 6.64 6.60
N LEU A 65 -5.28 5.48 5.94
CA LEU A 65 -4.20 4.54 6.19
C LEU A 65 -2.81 5.13 5.92
N ARG A 66 -2.69 6.07 5.01
CA ARG A 66 -1.40 6.69 4.70
C ARG A 66 -1.06 7.87 5.60
N PHE A 67 -2.03 8.72 5.93
CA PHE A 67 -1.75 10.02 6.55
C PHE A 67 -2.29 10.17 7.98
N GLN A 68 -3.17 9.27 8.44
CA GLN A 68 -3.88 9.41 9.70
C GLN A 68 -3.85 8.15 10.58
N ASN A 69 -3.22 7.06 10.10
CA ASN A 69 -3.14 5.80 10.86
C ASN A 69 -2.31 5.96 12.13
N THR A 70 -2.52 5.07 13.09
CA THR A 70 -1.88 5.10 14.41
C THR A 70 -0.52 4.39 14.48
N VAL A 71 -0.15 3.61 13.44
CA VAL A 71 1.14 2.91 13.41
C VAL A 71 2.29 3.82 12.94
N GLY A 72 1.97 4.96 12.37
CA GLY A 72 2.92 5.96 11.87
C GLY A 72 3.39 5.71 10.44
N LEU A 73 3.76 6.79 9.75
CA LEU A 73 4.03 6.78 8.30
C LEU A 73 5.16 5.80 7.93
N ARG A 74 6.27 5.79 8.67
CA ARG A 74 7.39 4.88 8.42
C ARG A 74 6.95 3.40 8.46
N ASN A 75 6.21 3.03 9.49
CA ASN A 75 5.72 1.67 9.69
C ASN A 75 4.64 1.29 8.65
N SER A 76 3.80 2.24 8.29
CA SER A 76 2.81 2.11 7.23
C SER A 76 3.46 1.85 5.87
N GLU A 77 4.46 2.65 5.49
CA GLU A 77 5.18 2.47 4.23
C GLU A 77 5.96 1.14 4.19
N PHE A 78 6.55 0.73 5.32
CA PHE A 78 7.17 -0.59 5.44
C PHE A 78 6.15 -1.73 5.22
N ALA A 79 4.96 -1.63 5.82
CA ALA A 79 3.88 -2.59 5.61
C ALA A 79 3.44 -2.65 4.14
N VAL A 80 3.26 -1.49 3.51
CA VAL A 80 2.89 -1.40 2.08
C VAL A 80 3.93 -2.10 1.20
N LEU A 81 5.24 -1.96 1.46
CA LEU A 81 6.27 -2.64 0.68
C LEU A 81 6.16 -4.16 0.78
N ILE A 82 5.92 -4.70 1.98
CA ILE A 82 5.73 -6.14 2.18
C ILE A 82 4.51 -6.63 1.39
N VAL A 83 3.37 -5.95 1.54
CA VAL A 83 2.13 -6.32 0.85
C VAL A 83 2.30 -6.19 -0.67
N ALA A 84 2.90 -5.10 -1.16
CA ALA A 84 3.18 -4.91 -2.59
C ALA A 84 4.04 -6.05 -3.16
N ARG A 85 5.04 -6.52 -2.39
CA ARG A 85 5.86 -7.66 -2.79
C ARG A 85 5.07 -8.97 -2.77
N GLN A 86 4.26 -9.20 -1.73
CA GLN A 86 3.43 -10.40 -1.59
C GLN A 86 2.43 -10.56 -2.75
N TRP A 87 1.84 -9.45 -3.19
CA TRP A 87 0.89 -9.42 -4.30
C TRP A 87 1.53 -9.14 -5.66
N SER A 88 2.87 -9.03 -5.73
CA SER A 88 3.61 -8.73 -6.97
C SER A 88 3.11 -7.47 -7.67
N GLN A 89 2.93 -6.39 -6.89
CA GLN A 89 2.42 -5.10 -7.36
C GLN A 89 3.58 -4.11 -7.64
N PRO A 90 4.11 -4.07 -8.86
CA PRO A 90 5.27 -3.23 -9.19
C PRO A 90 4.96 -1.74 -9.14
N ILE A 91 3.71 -1.33 -9.36
CA ILE A 91 3.29 0.08 -9.30
C ILE A 91 3.34 0.57 -7.85
N GLU A 92 2.73 -0.17 -6.91
CA GLU A 92 2.77 0.16 -5.49
C GLU A 92 4.20 0.16 -4.96
N TRP A 93 5.00 -0.83 -5.37
CA TRP A 93 6.42 -0.87 -5.03
C TRP A 93 7.17 0.38 -5.48
N ALA A 94 7.01 0.79 -6.75
CA ALA A 94 7.70 1.94 -7.31
C ALA A 94 7.29 3.28 -6.66
N ILE A 95 6.03 3.38 -6.22
CA ILE A 95 5.51 4.58 -5.54
C ILE A 95 6.01 4.64 -4.10
N HIS A 96 5.96 3.52 -3.37
CA HIS A 96 6.13 3.51 -1.92
C HIS A 96 7.58 3.32 -1.46
N ARG A 97 8.44 2.66 -2.25
CA ARG A 97 9.84 2.46 -1.88
C ARG A 97 10.59 3.78 -1.62
N PRO A 98 10.54 4.81 -2.49
CA PRO A 98 11.22 6.08 -2.22
C PRO A 98 10.69 6.79 -0.98
N ILE A 99 9.40 6.60 -0.65
CA ILE A 99 8.79 7.20 0.53
C ILE A 99 9.28 6.47 1.78
N ALA A 100 9.27 5.14 1.78
CA ALA A 100 9.75 4.32 2.88
C ALA A 100 11.22 4.63 3.22
N GLU A 101 12.09 4.74 2.21
CA GLU A 101 13.50 5.12 2.38
C GLU A 101 13.64 6.53 2.97
N LYS A 102 12.85 7.50 2.49
CA LYS A 102 12.81 8.86 3.04
C LYS A 102 12.36 8.88 4.51
N GLU A 103 11.43 8.02 4.88
CA GLU A 103 10.93 7.88 6.26
C GLU A 103 11.85 7.00 7.14
N GLY A 104 13.01 6.57 6.61
CA GLY A 104 14.06 5.91 7.38
C GLY A 104 14.03 4.38 7.36
N VAL A 105 13.26 3.75 6.48
CA VAL A 105 13.44 2.32 6.20
C VAL A 105 14.74 2.14 5.43
N LEU A 106 15.61 1.25 5.91
CA LEU A 106 16.92 1.06 5.29
C LEU A 106 16.82 0.52 3.86
N PRO A 107 17.60 1.02 2.89
CA PRO A 107 17.64 0.48 1.54
C PRO A 107 17.89 -1.03 1.49
N ALA A 108 18.78 -1.55 2.34
CA ALA A 108 19.04 -2.99 2.46
C ALA A 108 17.81 -3.79 2.93
N THR A 109 16.97 -3.19 3.79
CA THR A 109 15.67 -3.77 4.19
C THR A 109 14.71 -3.83 2.99
N CYS A 110 14.62 -2.75 2.21
CA CYS A 110 13.82 -2.72 1.00
C CYS A 110 14.30 -3.76 -0.02
N ASP A 111 15.63 -3.89 -0.21
CA ASP A 111 16.21 -4.87 -1.14
C ASP A 111 15.89 -6.32 -0.72
N ALA A 112 16.00 -6.64 0.58
CA ALA A 112 15.64 -7.96 1.10
C ALA A 112 14.16 -8.28 0.86
N ILE A 113 13.25 -7.32 1.10
CA ILE A 113 11.81 -7.49 0.80
C ILE A 113 11.61 -7.71 -0.71
N ALA A 114 12.26 -6.93 -1.58
CA ALA A 114 12.15 -7.07 -3.04
C ALA A 114 12.55 -8.48 -3.51
N GLU A 115 13.59 -9.05 -2.89
CA GLU A 115 14.06 -10.41 -3.17
C GLU A 115 13.16 -11.51 -2.54
N GLY A 116 12.18 -11.13 -1.72
CA GLY A 116 11.32 -12.08 -1.00
C GLY A 116 12.04 -12.74 0.19
N ARG A 117 13.08 -12.12 0.69
CA ARG A 117 13.81 -12.55 1.89
C ARG A 117 13.37 -11.75 3.11
N ARG A 118 13.44 -12.39 4.28
CA ARG A 118 13.29 -11.67 5.55
C ARG A 118 14.49 -10.72 5.72
N PRO A 119 14.27 -9.42 5.99
CA PRO A 119 15.38 -8.50 6.28
C PRO A 119 16.09 -8.85 7.62
N ASP A 120 17.42 -8.66 7.66
CA ASP A 120 18.22 -9.00 8.83
C ASP A 120 18.23 -7.88 9.89
N ASN A 121 18.17 -6.61 9.46
CA ASN A 121 18.37 -5.43 10.33
C ASN A 121 17.05 -4.64 10.52
N MET A 122 16.00 -5.33 10.88
CA MET A 122 14.71 -4.71 11.20
C MET A 122 14.70 -4.14 12.61
N THR A 123 14.05 -3.00 12.80
CA THR A 123 13.69 -2.51 14.13
C THR A 123 12.68 -3.45 14.79
N ASP A 124 12.42 -3.27 16.10
CA ASP A 124 11.41 -4.06 16.81
C ASP A 124 10.02 -3.90 16.16
N ASP A 125 9.64 -2.68 15.78
CA ASP A 125 8.38 -2.40 15.10
C ASP A 125 8.33 -3.06 13.73
N GLU A 126 9.38 -2.96 12.92
CA GLU A 126 9.47 -3.64 11.62
C GLU A 126 9.39 -5.16 11.75
N THR A 127 10.06 -5.72 12.76
CA THR A 127 10.01 -7.16 13.04
C THR A 127 8.60 -7.62 13.37
N LEU A 128 7.90 -6.87 14.23
CA LEU A 128 6.52 -7.16 14.59
C LEU A 128 5.58 -7.06 13.38
N ILE A 129 5.66 -5.97 12.62
CA ILE A 129 4.85 -5.76 11.41
C ILE A 129 5.11 -6.84 10.37
N TYR A 130 6.38 -7.21 10.15
CA TYR A 130 6.75 -8.29 9.24
C TYR A 130 6.09 -9.61 9.65
N ASN A 131 6.17 -9.96 10.95
CA ASN A 131 5.56 -11.19 11.47
C ASN A 131 4.04 -11.18 11.30
N VAL A 132 3.37 -10.06 11.60
CA VAL A 132 1.93 -9.88 11.40
C VAL A 132 1.53 -10.14 9.94
N LEU A 133 2.21 -9.50 9.00
CA LEU A 133 1.89 -9.63 7.57
C LEU A 133 2.21 -11.02 7.01
N GLU A 134 3.27 -11.68 7.50
CA GLU A 134 3.56 -13.06 7.15
C GLU A 134 2.52 -14.05 7.72
N GLU A 135 2.05 -13.85 8.95
CA GLU A 135 0.96 -14.67 9.51
C GLU A 135 -0.34 -14.48 8.74
N LEU A 136 -0.71 -13.24 8.42
CA LEU A 136 -1.91 -12.96 7.60
C LEU A 136 -1.80 -13.64 6.24
N ARG A 137 -0.65 -13.57 5.59
CA ARG A 137 -0.42 -14.21 4.29
C ARG A 137 -0.52 -15.72 4.35
N ASN A 138 0.15 -16.33 5.32
CA ASN A 138 0.32 -17.78 5.36
C ASN A 138 -0.84 -18.49 6.07
N ASN A 139 -1.36 -17.90 7.15
CA ASN A 139 -2.35 -18.49 8.03
C ASN A 139 -3.74 -17.86 7.88
N ARG A 140 -3.83 -16.66 7.26
CA ARG A 140 -5.07 -15.85 7.16
C ARG A 140 -5.67 -15.51 8.52
N SER A 141 -4.86 -15.51 9.53
CA SER A 141 -5.20 -15.13 10.89
C SER A 141 -3.91 -14.78 11.66
N LEU A 142 -4.05 -14.14 12.82
CA LEU A 142 -2.95 -13.89 13.73
C LEU A 142 -2.98 -14.91 14.85
N SER A 143 -1.81 -15.36 15.30
CA SER A 143 -1.67 -16.09 16.55
C SER A 143 -1.95 -15.18 17.74
N ASP A 144 -2.39 -15.75 18.87
CA ASP A 144 -2.61 -14.98 20.10
C ASP A 144 -1.33 -14.24 20.56
N THR A 145 -0.18 -14.86 20.33
CA THR A 145 1.12 -14.25 20.66
C THR A 145 1.39 -12.99 19.84
N THR A 146 1.26 -13.08 18.52
CA THR A 146 1.51 -11.94 17.60
C THR A 146 0.44 -10.86 17.81
N TYR A 147 -0.83 -11.23 17.96
CA TYR A 147 -1.89 -10.31 18.32
C TYR A 147 -1.61 -9.56 19.62
N GLY A 148 -1.20 -10.29 20.67
CA GLY A 148 -0.89 -9.69 21.97
C GLY A 148 0.29 -8.69 21.91
N GLN A 149 1.32 -8.99 21.12
CA GLN A 149 2.44 -8.08 20.89
C GLN A 149 2.00 -6.82 20.13
N LEU A 150 1.20 -7.00 19.05
CA LEU A 150 0.68 -5.91 18.24
C LEU A 150 -0.22 -4.99 19.05
N HIS A 151 -1.16 -5.57 19.82
CA HIS A 151 -2.06 -4.85 20.70
C HIS A 151 -1.31 -4.07 21.78
N LYS A 152 -0.31 -4.69 22.41
CA LYS A 152 0.53 -4.03 23.43
C LYS A 152 1.27 -2.83 22.85
N ARG A 153 1.76 -2.93 21.60
CA ARG A 153 2.58 -1.88 20.97
C ARG A 153 1.77 -0.73 20.41
N PHE A 154 0.66 -1.02 19.73
CA PHE A 154 -0.11 -0.04 18.95
C PHE A 154 -1.56 0.12 19.39
N GLY A 155 -2.03 -0.64 20.38
CA GLY A 155 -3.41 -0.64 20.84
C GLY A 155 -4.40 -1.27 19.85
N GLU A 156 -5.68 -1.27 20.21
CA GLU A 156 -6.74 -1.86 19.37
C GLU A 156 -6.85 -1.18 18.00
N GLN A 157 -6.75 0.14 17.96
CA GLN A 157 -6.81 0.89 16.71
C GLN A 157 -5.64 0.52 15.80
N GLY A 158 -4.41 0.43 16.35
CA GLY A 158 -3.25 0.05 15.56
C GLY A 158 -3.32 -1.37 15.01
N VAL A 159 -3.98 -2.30 15.71
CA VAL A 159 -4.28 -3.63 15.17
C VAL A 159 -5.15 -3.53 13.92
N ILE A 160 -6.24 -2.75 13.99
CA ILE A 160 -7.16 -2.56 12.84
C ILE A 160 -6.44 -1.83 11.71
N ASP A 161 -5.73 -0.75 12.01
CA ASP A 161 -5.01 0.04 11.01
C ASP A 161 -3.98 -0.82 10.26
N LEU A 162 -3.22 -1.67 10.97
CA LEU A 162 -2.21 -2.52 10.33
C LEU A 162 -2.85 -3.63 9.49
N VAL A 163 -3.89 -4.29 10.00
CA VAL A 163 -4.61 -5.34 9.25
C VAL A 163 -5.25 -4.76 7.98
N ALA A 164 -5.70 -3.50 8.01
CA ALA A 164 -6.28 -2.84 6.85
C ALA A 164 -5.26 -2.51 5.73
N HIS A 165 -3.95 -2.62 5.98
CA HIS A 165 -2.93 -2.52 4.94
C HIS A 165 -2.78 -3.81 4.12
N TYR A 166 -3.23 -4.95 4.67
CA TYR A 166 -3.17 -6.25 4.00
C TYR A 166 -4.33 -6.46 3.03
#